data_15f9017aa5bef22fe82cfd332e4e433d
#
_entry.id   15f9017aa5bef22fe82cfd332e4e433d
#
_cell.length_a   1.000
_cell.length_b   1.000
_cell.length_c   1.000
_cell.angle_alpha   90.00
_cell.angle_beta   90.00
_cell.angle_gamma   90.00
#
_symmetry.space_group_name_H-M   'P 1'
#
loop_
_entity.id
_entity.type
_entity.pdbx_description
1 polymer ?
#
loop_
_entity_poly.entity_id
_entity_poly.type
_entity_poly.pdbx_seq_one_letter_code
_entity_poly.pdbx_strand_id
1 'polypeptide(L)'
;GSTEFVIGHRNVEKAKSVNIGCVRMSERHFKSDPASQDEIEAARKDIQAAISKAASIVDIKSAKSLIAVAGTATTVAAAALNLAEYDRYAIHLSRISAEQTHQTAEMFLKMNRDERAALGYMHPGRVDVIGAGSLVLSEILKAVGAAEFIACESDILDGIAFSLGQ
;
A
#
# COMPACT_ATOMS: atom_id res chain seq x y z
N GLY A 1 -3.88 4.11 -10.67
CA GLY A 1 -4.88 4.28 -9.89
C GLY A 1 -5.78 3.15 -9.34
N SER A 2 -5.36 1.90 -9.32
CA SER A 2 -6.13 0.76 -8.79
C SER A 2 -5.33 0.00 -7.72
N THR A 3 -6.02 -0.88 -7.02
CA THR A 3 -5.44 -1.88 -6.14
C THR A 3 -6.01 -3.24 -6.53
N GLU A 4 -5.13 -4.21 -6.73
CA GLU A 4 -5.44 -5.57 -7.14
C GLU A 4 -5.35 -6.50 -5.93
N PHE A 5 -6.46 -7.18 -5.63
CA PHE A 5 -6.53 -8.27 -4.66
C PHE A 5 -6.43 -9.59 -5.42
N VAL A 6 -5.42 -10.37 -5.09
CA VAL A 6 -5.16 -11.66 -5.74
C VAL A 6 -4.96 -12.70 -4.64
N ILE A 7 -5.65 -13.82 -4.74
CA ILE A 7 -5.45 -14.98 -3.87
C ILE A 7 -5.16 -16.23 -4.69
N GLY A 8 -4.31 -17.07 -4.17
CA GLY A 8 -3.94 -18.35 -4.75
C GLY A 8 -2.78 -18.98 -4.01
N HIS A 9 -2.42 -20.20 -4.38
CA HIS A 9 -1.26 -20.89 -3.84
C HIS A 9 -0.13 -20.99 -4.87
N ARG A 10 -0.26 -21.88 -5.85
CA ARG A 10 0.68 -21.99 -7.00
C ARG A 10 0.19 -21.21 -8.20
N ASN A 11 -1.11 -21.10 -8.35
CA ASN A 11 -1.79 -20.38 -9.41
C ASN A 11 -2.74 -19.36 -8.80
N VAL A 12 -3.09 -18.34 -9.59
CA VAL A 12 -4.14 -17.40 -9.22
C VAL A 12 -5.47 -18.14 -9.21
N GLU A 13 -6.14 -18.11 -8.05
CA GLU A 13 -7.47 -18.70 -7.86
C GLU A 13 -8.58 -17.67 -8.05
N LYS A 14 -8.40 -16.48 -7.47
CA LYS A 14 -9.31 -15.35 -7.63
C LYS A 14 -8.52 -14.04 -7.65
N ALA A 15 -9.02 -13.09 -8.42
CA ALA A 15 -8.50 -11.74 -8.48
C ALA A 15 -9.61 -10.71 -8.61
N LYS A 16 -9.40 -9.54 -8.02
CA LYS A 16 -10.30 -8.38 -8.15
C LYS A 16 -9.50 -7.09 -8.11
N SER A 17 -9.65 -6.26 -9.14
CA SER A 17 -9.17 -4.88 -9.15
C SER A 17 -10.26 -3.93 -8.66
N VAL A 18 -9.88 -2.95 -7.84
CA VAL A 18 -10.74 -1.87 -7.34
C VAL A 18 -10.03 -0.51 -7.45
N ASN A 19 -10.80 0.54 -7.64
CA ASN A 19 -10.31 1.87 -7.98
C ASN A 19 -9.89 2.69 -6.74
N ILE A 20 -8.96 2.15 -5.93
CA ILE A 20 -8.41 2.77 -4.71
C ILE A 20 -6.87 2.84 -4.72
N GLY A 21 -6.25 3.06 -5.86
CA GLY A 21 -4.80 3.33 -5.90
C GLY A 21 -4.47 4.73 -5.34
N CYS A 22 -3.22 4.92 -4.93
CA CYS A 22 -2.74 6.11 -4.23
C CYS A 22 -3.08 7.43 -4.97
N VAL A 23 -2.81 7.51 -6.27
CA VAL A 23 -3.10 8.70 -7.09
C VAL A 23 -4.60 9.02 -7.05
N ARG A 24 -5.43 8.02 -7.34
CA ARG A 24 -6.89 8.21 -7.40
C ARG A 24 -7.48 8.64 -6.07
N MET A 25 -6.99 8.10 -4.97
CA MET A 25 -7.47 8.47 -3.63
C MET A 25 -7.02 9.87 -3.22
N SER A 26 -5.76 10.25 -3.54
CA SER A 26 -5.28 11.62 -3.34
C SER A 26 -6.12 12.63 -4.13
N GLU A 27 -6.28 12.42 -5.44
CA GLU A 27 -7.04 13.35 -6.32
C GLU A 27 -8.51 13.48 -5.90
N ARG A 28 -9.12 12.40 -5.42
CA ARG A 28 -10.54 12.39 -5.04
C ARG A 28 -10.79 13.08 -3.71
N HIS A 29 -9.94 12.85 -2.72
CA HIS A 29 -10.25 13.21 -1.33
C HIS A 29 -9.34 14.29 -0.75
N PHE A 30 -8.04 14.34 -1.08
CA PHE A 30 -7.10 15.24 -0.44
C PHE A 30 -6.99 16.56 -1.22
N LYS A 31 -7.45 17.65 -0.61
CA LYS A 31 -7.42 19.00 -1.17
C LYS A 31 -6.52 19.93 -0.36
N SER A 32 -6.29 19.60 0.91
CA SER A 32 -5.37 20.31 1.80
C SER A 32 -4.06 19.54 2.00
N ASP A 33 -3.01 20.23 2.42
CA ASP A 33 -1.71 19.63 2.71
C ASP A 33 -1.13 20.20 4.03
N PRO A 34 -1.03 19.39 5.07
CA PRO A 34 -1.49 18.00 5.15
C PRO A 34 -3.00 17.85 5.01
N ALA A 35 -3.44 16.65 4.63
CA ALA A 35 -4.88 16.37 4.50
C ALA A 35 -5.63 16.59 5.81
N SER A 36 -6.80 17.19 5.75
CA SER A 36 -7.64 17.42 6.92
C SER A 36 -8.25 16.10 7.45
N GLN A 37 -8.68 16.11 8.71
CA GLN A 37 -9.30 14.92 9.31
C GLN A 37 -10.57 14.48 8.55
N ASP A 38 -11.37 15.42 8.07
CA ASP A 38 -12.59 15.13 7.30
C ASP A 38 -12.25 14.48 5.94
N GLU A 39 -11.18 14.96 5.27
CA GLU A 39 -10.70 14.38 4.02
C GLU A 39 -10.18 12.95 4.22
N ILE A 40 -9.41 12.71 5.29
CA ILE A 40 -8.92 11.39 5.66
C ILE A 40 -10.07 10.44 5.94
N GLU A 41 -11.08 10.88 6.67
CA GLU A 41 -12.23 10.04 7.01
C GLU A 41 -13.11 9.75 5.79
N ALA A 42 -13.28 10.71 4.88
CA ALA A 42 -13.96 10.48 3.61
C ALA A 42 -13.22 9.47 2.73
N ALA A 43 -11.88 9.58 2.65
CA ALA A 43 -11.03 8.62 1.95
C ALA A 43 -11.15 7.22 2.58
N ARG A 44 -11.10 7.12 3.90
CA ARG A 44 -11.23 5.86 4.65
C ARG A 44 -12.53 5.13 4.32
N LYS A 45 -13.68 5.84 4.31
CA LYS A 45 -14.99 5.27 3.97
C LYS A 45 -15.03 4.71 2.55
N ASP A 46 -14.48 5.45 1.59
CA ASP A 46 -14.41 5.01 0.19
C ASP A 46 -13.51 3.77 0.03
N ILE A 47 -12.34 3.78 0.69
CA ILE A 47 -11.42 2.64 0.72
C ILE A 47 -12.12 1.40 1.29
N GLN A 48 -12.77 1.51 2.44
CA GLN A 48 -13.47 0.39 3.09
C GLN A 48 -14.59 -0.17 2.22
N ALA A 49 -15.36 0.69 1.54
CA ALA A 49 -16.41 0.28 0.62
C ALA A 49 -15.82 -0.49 -0.59
N ALA A 50 -14.68 -0.05 -1.12
CA ALA A 50 -14.00 -0.73 -2.22
C ALA A 50 -13.39 -2.07 -1.78
N ILE A 51 -12.77 -2.14 -0.59
CA ILE A 51 -12.26 -3.39 -0.02
C ILE A 51 -13.41 -4.40 0.18
N SER A 52 -14.57 -3.96 0.67
CA SER A 52 -15.75 -4.81 0.84
C SER A 52 -16.22 -5.40 -0.50
N LYS A 53 -16.16 -4.63 -1.59
CA LYS A 53 -16.45 -5.13 -2.95
C LYS A 53 -15.40 -6.16 -3.41
N ALA A 54 -14.14 -5.97 -3.10
CA ALA A 54 -13.10 -6.96 -3.40
C ALA A 54 -13.32 -8.24 -2.60
N ALA A 55 -13.60 -8.12 -1.31
CA ALA A 55 -13.81 -9.22 -0.38
C ALA A 55 -15.03 -10.10 -0.74
N SER A 56 -16.03 -9.55 -1.43
CA SER A 56 -17.18 -10.36 -1.94
C SER A 56 -16.80 -11.32 -3.07
N ILE A 57 -15.60 -11.16 -3.67
CA ILE A 57 -15.12 -11.98 -4.78
C ILE A 57 -13.89 -12.79 -4.36
N VAL A 58 -12.96 -12.13 -3.65
CA VAL A 58 -11.71 -12.69 -3.16
C VAL A 58 -11.83 -12.89 -1.65
N ASP A 59 -11.71 -14.13 -1.18
CA ASP A 59 -11.72 -14.42 0.27
C ASP A 59 -10.42 -13.95 0.92
N ILE A 60 -10.32 -12.63 1.12
CA ILE A 60 -9.11 -11.98 1.65
C ILE A 60 -8.77 -12.43 3.07
N LYS A 61 -9.74 -12.95 3.84
CA LYS A 61 -9.51 -13.41 5.22
C LYS A 61 -8.94 -14.81 5.29
N SER A 62 -9.02 -15.60 4.23
CA SER A 62 -8.42 -16.93 4.17
C SER A 62 -6.91 -16.89 3.88
N ALA A 63 -6.37 -15.72 3.53
CA ALA A 63 -4.96 -15.56 3.22
C ALA A 63 -4.08 -15.88 4.44
N LYS A 64 -3.10 -16.76 4.27
CA LYS A 64 -2.12 -17.11 5.31
C LYS A 64 -0.97 -16.11 5.38
N SER A 65 -0.71 -15.42 4.30
CA SER A 65 0.33 -14.39 4.19
C SER A 65 -0.19 -13.26 3.31
N LEU A 66 0.11 -12.02 3.67
CA LEU A 66 -0.17 -10.84 2.87
C LEU A 66 1.14 -10.37 2.26
N ILE A 67 1.25 -10.44 0.94
CA ILE A 67 2.38 -9.91 0.19
C ILE A 67 1.90 -8.63 -0.49
N ALA A 68 2.62 -7.53 -0.29
CA ALA A 68 2.32 -6.25 -0.91
C ALA A 68 3.46 -5.85 -1.85
N VAL A 69 3.08 -5.50 -3.08
CA VAL A 69 4.01 -5.11 -4.14
C VAL A 69 3.80 -3.66 -4.56
N ALA A 70 4.68 -3.16 -5.37
CA ALA A 70 4.69 -1.81 -5.91
C ALA A 70 4.98 -0.73 -4.85
N GLY A 71 5.14 0.46 -5.35
CA GLY A 71 5.84 1.48 -4.66
C GLY A 71 5.21 2.05 -3.40
N THR A 72 3.91 1.96 -3.20
CA THR A 72 3.32 2.31 -1.91
C THR A 72 3.81 1.36 -0.81
N ALA A 73 3.76 0.05 -1.08
CA ALA A 73 4.18 -0.96 -0.12
C ALA A 73 5.67 -0.84 0.22
N THR A 74 6.52 -0.66 -0.79
CA THR A 74 7.98 -0.55 -0.58
C THR A 74 8.37 0.76 0.11
N THR A 75 7.67 1.88 -0.16
CA THR A 75 7.91 3.14 0.57
C THR A 75 7.44 3.06 2.03
N VAL A 76 6.30 2.42 2.30
CA VAL A 76 5.85 2.16 3.68
C VAL A 76 6.84 1.26 4.41
N ALA A 77 7.38 0.24 3.75
CA ALA A 77 8.40 -0.63 4.33
C ALA A 77 9.70 0.14 4.63
N ALA A 78 10.18 0.99 3.71
CA ALA A 78 11.35 1.83 3.95
C ALA A 78 11.18 2.73 5.19
N ALA A 79 10.01 3.35 5.33
CA ALA A 79 9.68 4.17 6.50
C ALA A 79 9.61 3.34 7.79
N ALA A 80 8.92 2.21 7.77
CA ALA A 80 8.77 1.33 8.94
C ALA A 80 10.11 0.72 9.42
N LEU A 81 11.05 0.53 8.49
CA LEU A 81 12.42 0.09 8.78
C LEU A 81 13.35 1.25 9.19
N ASN A 82 12.87 2.49 9.21
CA ASN A 82 13.65 3.70 9.49
C ASN A 82 14.88 3.85 8.59
N LEU A 83 14.77 3.54 7.30
CA LEU A 83 15.88 3.66 6.36
C LEU A 83 16.22 5.12 6.11
N ALA A 84 17.53 5.46 6.05
CA ALA A 84 17.98 6.80 5.71
C ALA A 84 17.79 7.10 4.21
N GLU A 85 17.93 6.08 3.37
CA GLU A 85 17.74 6.14 1.91
C GLU A 85 17.01 4.89 1.41
N TYR A 86 16.57 4.89 0.15
CA TYR A 86 15.85 3.75 -0.40
C TYR A 86 16.81 2.59 -0.68
N ASP A 87 16.68 1.53 0.09
CA ASP A 87 17.46 0.29 -0.05
C ASP A 87 16.52 -0.88 -0.43
N ARG A 88 16.52 -1.24 -1.72
CA ARG A 88 15.69 -2.32 -2.23
C ARG A 88 16.00 -3.69 -1.61
N TYR A 89 17.25 -3.90 -1.18
CA TYR A 89 17.65 -5.18 -0.59
C TYR A 89 17.17 -5.31 0.85
N ALA A 90 17.21 -4.22 1.60
CA ALA A 90 16.62 -4.18 2.95
C ALA A 90 15.10 -4.28 2.92
N ILE A 91 14.44 -3.73 1.87
CA ILE A 91 13.00 -3.73 1.71
C ILE A 91 12.47 -5.08 1.24
N HIS A 92 13.15 -5.71 0.25
CA HIS A 92 12.65 -6.94 -0.38
C HIS A 92 12.52 -8.08 0.63
N LEU A 93 11.31 -8.65 0.71
CA LEU A 93 10.90 -9.70 1.65
C LEU A 93 10.97 -9.31 3.14
N SER A 94 11.12 -8.02 3.45
CA SER A 94 10.97 -7.53 4.81
C SER A 94 9.52 -7.74 5.30
N ARG A 95 9.38 -8.00 6.61
CA ARG A 95 8.09 -8.18 7.28
C ARG A 95 7.79 -6.93 8.08
N ILE A 96 6.69 -6.28 7.77
CA ILE A 96 6.27 -5.03 8.39
C ILE A 96 4.99 -5.32 9.16
N SER A 97 5.00 -5.11 10.47
CA SER A 97 3.83 -5.35 11.31
C SER A 97 2.67 -4.42 10.97
N ALA A 98 1.46 -4.85 11.28
CA ALA A 98 0.26 -4.02 11.13
C ALA A 98 0.40 -2.72 11.93
N GLU A 99 0.95 -2.79 13.15
CA GLU A 99 1.20 -1.62 13.99
C GLU A 99 2.14 -0.62 13.31
N GLN A 100 3.31 -1.06 12.82
CA GLN A 100 4.25 -0.22 12.08
C GLN A 100 3.59 0.40 10.84
N THR A 101 2.77 -0.38 10.12
CA THR A 101 2.05 0.11 8.95
C THR A 101 1.06 1.21 9.30
N HIS A 102 0.29 1.03 10.38
CA HIS A 102 -0.68 2.03 10.84
C HIS A 102 0.02 3.32 11.30
N GLN A 103 1.09 3.20 12.09
CA GLN A 103 1.90 4.33 12.55
C GLN A 103 2.52 5.09 11.36
N THR A 104 3.06 4.36 10.37
CA THR A 104 3.63 4.97 9.16
C THR A 104 2.56 5.69 8.34
N ALA A 105 1.37 5.13 8.20
CA ALA A 105 0.27 5.78 7.50
C ALA A 105 -0.15 7.09 8.22
N GLU A 106 -0.28 7.06 9.53
CA GLU A 106 -0.57 8.26 10.32
C GLU A 106 0.53 9.32 10.22
N MET A 107 1.79 8.91 10.20
CA MET A 107 2.93 9.81 10.00
C MET A 107 2.84 10.53 8.66
N PHE A 108 2.68 9.80 7.56
CA PHE A 108 2.59 10.39 6.22
C PHE A 108 1.37 11.31 6.04
N LEU A 109 0.25 10.99 6.70
CA LEU A 109 -0.96 11.82 6.66
C LEU A 109 -0.81 13.14 7.43
N LYS A 110 0.03 13.18 8.47
CA LYS A 110 0.32 14.38 9.27
C LYS A 110 1.40 15.27 8.65
N MET A 111 2.28 14.72 7.83
CA MET A 111 3.35 15.46 7.14
C MET A 111 2.77 16.30 6.00
N ASN A 112 3.30 17.52 5.85
CA ASN A 112 3.11 18.30 4.64
C ASN A 112 4.00 17.77 3.49
N ARG A 113 3.83 18.33 2.29
CA ARG A 113 4.55 17.92 1.10
C ARG A 113 6.06 18.01 1.24
N ASP A 114 6.55 19.12 1.81
CA ASP A 114 7.99 19.37 1.92
C ASP A 114 8.65 18.42 2.93
N GLU A 115 7.96 18.13 4.04
CA GLU A 115 8.39 17.12 5.01
C GLU A 115 8.49 15.72 4.39
N ARG A 116 7.49 15.32 3.58
CA ARG A 116 7.53 14.05 2.86
C ARG A 116 8.65 14.03 1.81
N ALA A 117 8.88 15.14 1.10
CA ALA A 117 9.94 15.26 0.10
C ALA A 117 11.35 15.20 0.69
N ALA A 118 11.51 15.61 1.95
CA ALA A 118 12.80 15.60 2.67
C ALA A 118 13.23 14.19 3.14
N LEU A 119 12.34 13.18 3.08
CA LEU A 119 12.68 11.81 3.46
C LEU A 119 13.59 11.17 2.39
N GLY A 120 14.78 10.74 2.77
CA GLY A 120 15.80 10.27 1.83
C GLY A 120 15.38 9.03 1.02
N TYR A 121 14.43 8.23 1.51
CA TYR A 121 13.85 7.09 0.79
C TYR A 121 12.64 7.45 -0.09
N MET A 122 12.19 8.71 -0.06
CA MET A 122 10.98 9.13 -0.77
C MET A 122 11.25 9.43 -2.25
N HIS A 123 10.70 8.61 -3.13
CA HIS A 123 10.76 8.90 -4.56
C HIS A 123 9.93 10.15 -4.90
N PRO A 124 10.45 11.11 -5.70
CA PRO A 124 9.74 12.36 -6.00
C PRO A 124 8.31 12.17 -6.53
N GLY A 125 8.07 11.16 -7.35
CA GLY A 125 6.73 10.84 -7.86
C GLY A 125 5.73 10.26 -6.84
N ARG A 126 6.15 10.09 -5.57
CA ARG A 126 5.29 9.56 -4.50
C ARG A 126 4.93 10.58 -3.43
N VAL A 127 5.65 11.69 -3.38
CA VAL A 127 5.50 12.74 -2.36
C VAL A 127 4.03 13.15 -2.18
N ASP A 128 3.32 13.33 -3.29
CA ASP A 128 1.94 13.83 -3.29
C ASP A 128 0.88 12.73 -3.05
N VAL A 129 1.26 11.46 -3.14
CA VAL A 129 0.30 10.36 -3.13
C VAL A 129 0.52 9.32 -2.02
N ILE A 130 1.67 9.40 -1.31
CA ILE A 130 2.03 8.39 -0.31
C ILE A 130 1.08 8.40 0.89
N GLY A 131 0.57 9.56 1.31
CA GLY A 131 -0.40 9.65 2.40
C GLY A 131 -1.66 8.84 2.12
N ALA A 132 -2.25 9.02 0.93
CA ALA A 132 -3.41 8.23 0.51
C ALA A 132 -3.05 6.75 0.30
N GLY A 133 -1.90 6.47 -0.31
CA GLY A 133 -1.45 5.10 -0.56
C GLY A 133 -1.22 4.32 0.73
N SER A 134 -0.57 4.91 1.72
CA SER A 134 -0.34 4.29 3.02
C SER A 134 -1.65 4.06 3.79
N LEU A 135 -2.63 4.98 3.68
CA LEU A 135 -3.97 4.79 4.23
C LEU A 135 -4.66 3.56 3.59
N VAL A 136 -4.58 3.40 2.27
CA VAL A 136 -5.12 2.21 1.57
C VAL A 136 -4.50 0.94 2.14
N LEU A 137 -3.17 0.86 2.25
CA LEU A 137 -2.48 -0.33 2.78
C LEU A 137 -2.87 -0.61 4.24
N SER A 138 -2.95 0.44 5.06
CA SER A 138 -3.40 0.34 6.46
C SER A 138 -4.81 -0.25 6.57
N GLU A 139 -5.76 0.22 5.76
CA GLU A 139 -7.14 -0.30 5.77
C GLU A 139 -7.24 -1.73 5.21
N ILE A 140 -6.37 -2.10 4.26
CA ILE A 140 -6.28 -3.48 3.77
C ILE A 140 -5.84 -4.43 4.89
N LEU A 141 -4.77 -4.09 5.65
CA LEU A 141 -4.33 -4.93 6.76
C LEU A 141 -5.43 -5.14 7.80
N LYS A 142 -6.18 -4.07 8.14
CA LYS A 142 -7.33 -4.17 9.04
C LYS A 142 -8.42 -5.10 8.50
N ALA A 143 -8.76 -4.98 7.22
CA ALA A 143 -9.82 -5.77 6.60
C ALA A 143 -9.46 -7.25 6.48
N VAL A 144 -8.19 -7.56 6.15
CA VAL A 144 -7.65 -8.92 6.10
C VAL A 144 -7.53 -9.50 7.51
N GLY A 145 -7.24 -8.69 8.51
CA GLY A 145 -6.89 -9.11 9.86
C GLY A 145 -5.45 -9.65 9.94
N ALA A 146 -4.58 -9.22 9.02
CA ALA A 146 -3.20 -9.65 8.97
C ALA A 146 -2.36 -8.94 10.05
N ALA A 147 -1.52 -9.69 10.76
CA ALA A 147 -0.59 -9.14 11.74
C ALA A 147 0.58 -8.37 11.10
N GLU A 148 0.89 -8.68 9.84
CA GLU A 148 1.99 -8.10 9.08
C GLU A 148 1.73 -8.22 7.58
N PHE A 149 2.51 -7.48 6.78
CA PHE A 149 2.68 -7.77 5.36
C PHE A 149 4.14 -8.01 5.01
N ILE A 150 4.38 -8.72 3.92
CA ILE A 150 5.70 -8.93 3.34
C ILE A 150 5.84 -7.96 2.17
N ALA A 151 6.83 -7.05 2.24
CA ALA A 151 7.10 -6.12 1.15
C ALA A 151 7.87 -6.84 0.03
N CYS A 152 7.45 -6.69 -1.21
CA CYS A 152 8.11 -7.33 -2.34
C CYS A 152 8.47 -6.28 -3.40
N GLU A 153 9.74 -6.27 -3.78
CA GLU A 153 10.28 -5.43 -4.86
C GLU A 153 10.03 -6.01 -6.25
N SER A 154 9.75 -7.30 -6.33
CA SER A 154 9.36 -7.93 -7.61
C SER A 154 7.90 -7.62 -7.91
N ASP A 155 7.65 -7.13 -9.11
CA ASP A 155 6.33 -6.71 -9.56
C ASP A 155 5.88 -7.46 -10.83
N ILE A 156 4.88 -6.92 -11.52
CA ILE A 156 4.32 -7.53 -12.73
C ILE A 156 5.37 -7.68 -13.85
N LEU A 157 6.37 -6.80 -13.92
CA LEU A 157 7.42 -6.87 -14.93
C LEU A 157 8.34 -8.08 -14.69
N ASP A 158 8.67 -8.34 -13.42
CA ASP A 158 9.42 -9.55 -13.05
C ASP A 158 8.60 -10.81 -13.37
N GLY A 159 7.30 -10.79 -13.08
CA GLY A 159 6.40 -11.90 -13.41
C GLY A 159 6.33 -12.19 -14.91
N ILE A 160 6.28 -11.15 -15.75
CA ILE A 160 6.32 -11.27 -17.20
C ILE A 160 7.68 -11.85 -17.63
N ALA A 161 8.80 -11.33 -17.13
CA ALA A 161 10.13 -11.82 -17.45
C ALA A 161 10.29 -13.31 -17.11
N PHE A 162 9.83 -13.74 -15.93
CA PHE A 162 9.83 -15.16 -15.56
C PHE A 162 8.98 -16.04 -16.47
N SER A 163 7.84 -15.54 -16.95
CA SER A 163 6.96 -16.31 -17.85
C SER A 163 7.56 -16.53 -19.25
N LEU A 164 8.49 -15.69 -19.68
CA LEU A 164 9.17 -15.81 -20.99
C LEU A 164 10.34 -16.79 -20.94
N GLY A 165 10.80 -17.19 -19.77
CA GLY A 165 11.93 -18.09 -19.56
C GLY A 165 11.54 -19.57 -19.31
N GLN A 166 10.25 -19.91 -19.44
CA GLN A 166 9.74 -21.28 -19.26
C GLN A 166 9.48 -21.99 -20.59
#